data_755751169840baefe722d918ea23df29
#
_entry.id   755751169840baefe722d918ea23df29
#
_cell.length_a   1.000
_cell.length_b   1.000
_cell.length_c   1.000
_cell.angle_alpha   90.00
_cell.angle_beta   90.00
_cell.angle_gamma   90.00
#
_symmetry.space_group_name_H-M   'P 1'
#
loop_
_entity.id
_entity.type
_entity.pdbx_description
1 polymer ?
#
loop_
_entity_poly.entity_id
_entity_poly.type
_entity_poly.pdbx_seq_one_letter_code
_entity_poly.pdbx_strand_id
1 'polypeptide(L)'
;VSESVRLVCPAGRKYVETWAGYALVILGLVTVIVDPGHWANITLGVLLALGGIASAVHGHMIKNPVLEFDGEELRYERGDYVVEVAFRDIGSYHLLPGRIRSLGLYDRTGRPKLFPSLAGRRTARRYLPLTGITNPAKVETFMSAAGIPPHQRSLSG
;
A
#
# COMPACT_ATOMS: atom_id res chain seq x y z
N VAL A 1 -7.38 -6.25 28.77
CA VAL A 1 -7.56 -6.63 27.37
C VAL A 1 -7.10 -5.46 26.52
N SER A 2 -5.92 -5.56 25.95
CA SER A 2 -5.41 -4.55 25.00
C SER A 2 -6.24 -4.65 23.73
N GLU A 3 -7.00 -3.61 23.42
CA GLU A 3 -7.70 -3.54 22.14
C GLU A 3 -6.67 -3.46 21.01
N SER A 4 -6.68 -4.44 20.12
CA SER A 4 -5.88 -4.39 18.93
C SER A 4 -6.47 -3.34 17.97
N VAL A 5 -5.63 -2.42 17.53
CA VAL A 5 -6.00 -1.39 16.56
C VAL A 5 -5.47 -1.81 15.18
N ARG A 6 -6.32 -1.75 14.17
CA ARG A 6 -5.97 -2.16 12.82
C ARG A 6 -6.35 -1.08 11.80
N LEU A 7 -5.40 -0.74 10.94
CA LEU A 7 -5.60 0.17 9.83
C LEU A 7 -5.26 -0.53 8.51
N VAL A 8 -6.26 -0.67 7.65
CA VAL A 8 -6.07 -1.20 6.29
C VAL A 8 -5.94 -0.03 5.33
N CYS A 9 -4.84 -0.02 4.57
CA CYS A 9 -4.59 1.01 3.56
C CYS A 9 -5.20 0.56 2.23
N PRO A 10 -6.30 1.17 1.75
CA PRO A 10 -6.93 0.77 0.51
C PRO A 10 -6.02 1.13 -0.67
N ALA A 11 -5.63 0.14 -1.47
CA ALA A 11 -4.90 0.37 -2.70
C ALA A 11 -5.90 0.69 -3.82
N GLY A 12 -6.22 1.96 -4.04
CA GLY A 12 -7.11 2.39 -5.11
C GLY A 12 -6.68 1.89 -6.49
N ARG A 13 -5.37 1.81 -6.71
CA ARG A 13 -4.78 1.24 -7.93
C ARG A 13 -5.21 -0.22 -8.17
N LYS A 14 -5.34 -1.02 -7.12
CA LYS A 14 -5.81 -2.41 -7.21
C LYS A 14 -7.20 -2.49 -7.83
N TYR A 15 -8.13 -1.67 -7.36
CA TYR A 15 -9.49 -1.64 -7.89
C TYR A 15 -9.52 -1.13 -9.32
N VAL A 16 -8.80 -0.05 -9.62
CA VAL A 16 -8.74 0.52 -10.97
C VAL A 16 -8.19 -0.48 -11.97
N GLU A 17 -7.06 -1.12 -11.68
CA GLU A 17 -6.46 -2.09 -12.60
C GLU A 17 -7.32 -3.35 -12.77
N THR A 18 -7.96 -3.82 -11.72
CA THR A 18 -8.84 -5.00 -11.78
C THR A 18 -10.08 -4.72 -12.62
N TRP A 19 -10.79 -3.63 -12.35
CA TRP A 19 -12.01 -3.27 -13.07
C TRP A 19 -11.73 -2.82 -14.51
N ALA A 20 -10.67 -2.08 -14.74
CA ALA A 20 -10.23 -1.73 -16.10
C ALA A 20 -9.87 -2.98 -16.92
N GLY A 21 -9.24 -3.97 -16.28
CA GLY A 21 -8.94 -5.25 -16.89
C GLY A 21 -10.22 -5.98 -17.35
N TYR A 22 -11.22 -6.09 -16.48
CA TYR A 22 -12.50 -6.70 -16.83
C TYR A 22 -13.23 -5.93 -17.94
N ALA A 23 -13.23 -4.60 -17.89
CA ALA A 23 -13.83 -3.77 -18.93
C ALA A 23 -13.18 -3.98 -20.28
N LEU A 24 -11.84 -4.08 -20.34
CA LEU A 24 -11.10 -4.36 -21.56
C LEU A 24 -11.38 -5.75 -22.13
N VAL A 25 -11.54 -6.78 -21.28
CA VAL A 25 -11.91 -8.12 -21.72
C VAL A 25 -13.29 -8.10 -22.37
N ILE A 26 -14.27 -7.46 -21.73
CA ILE A 26 -15.62 -7.32 -22.26
C ILE A 26 -15.61 -6.56 -23.59
N LEU A 27 -14.89 -5.44 -23.65
CA LEU A 27 -14.77 -4.66 -24.90
C LEU A 27 -14.12 -5.47 -26.01
N GLY A 28 -13.09 -6.24 -25.72
CA GLY A 28 -12.44 -7.13 -26.67
C GLY A 28 -13.38 -8.21 -27.22
N LEU A 29 -14.17 -8.84 -26.36
CA LEU A 29 -15.18 -9.84 -26.76
C LEU A 29 -16.27 -9.21 -27.62
N VAL A 30 -16.80 -8.05 -27.24
CA VAL A 30 -17.79 -7.32 -28.03
C VAL A 30 -17.27 -6.96 -29.42
N THR A 31 -16.02 -6.51 -29.52
CA THR A 31 -15.38 -6.17 -30.79
C THR A 31 -15.34 -7.37 -31.75
N VAL A 32 -15.02 -8.56 -31.23
CA VAL A 32 -15.00 -9.79 -32.02
C VAL A 32 -16.40 -10.21 -32.46
N ILE A 33 -17.39 -10.11 -31.56
CA ILE A 33 -18.76 -10.54 -31.81
C ILE A 33 -19.47 -9.64 -32.85
N VAL A 34 -19.22 -8.34 -32.80
CA VAL A 34 -19.89 -7.35 -33.68
C VAL A 34 -19.54 -7.59 -35.16
N ASP A 35 -18.29 -7.91 -35.48
CA ASP A 35 -17.87 -8.20 -36.85
C ASP A 35 -16.83 -9.33 -36.90
N PRO A 36 -17.28 -10.58 -36.81
CA PRO A 36 -16.37 -11.72 -36.77
C PRO A 36 -15.70 -12.02 -38.15
N GLY A 37 -16.17 -11.39 -39.21
CA GLY A 37 -15.61 -11.57 -40.55
C GLY A 37 -14.37 -10.72 -40.83
N HIS A 38 -14.09 -9.71 -40.02
CA HIS A 38 -12.98 -8.78 -40.24
C HIS A 38 -11.77 -9.16 -39.38
N TRP A 39 -10.68 -9.57 -40.03
CA TRP A 39 -9.46 -9.99 -39.34
C TRP A 39 -8.90 -8.90 -38.41
N ALA A 40 -9.03 -7.62 -38.82
CA ALA A 40 -8.58 -6.49 -37.97
C ALA A 40 -9.35 -6.39 -36.65
N ASN A 41 -10.67 -6.62 -36.69
CA ASN A 41 -11.50 -6.62 -35.47
C ASN A 41 -11.19 -7.80 -34.56
N ILE A 42 -10.94 -8.97 -35.15
CA ILE A 42 -10.51 -10.15 -34.37
C ILE A 42 -9.18 -9.89 -33.69
N THR A 43 -8.20 -9.35 -34.42
CA THR A 43 -6.88 -9.03 -33.85
C THR A 43 -6.97 -7.99 -32.76
N LEU A 44 -7.71 -6.89 -32.98
CA LEU A 44 -7.92 -5.86 -31.95
C LEU A 44 -8.63 -6.41 -30.70
N GLY A 45 -9.68 -7.19 -30.91
CA GLY A 45 -10.43 -7.80 -29.81
C GLY A 45 -9.60 -8.76 -28.98
N VAL A 46 -8.77 -9.58 -29.60
CA VAL A 46 -7.84 -10.49 -28.92
C VAL A 46 -6.79 -9.70 -28.12
N LEU A 47 -6.21 -8.65 -28.71
CA LEU A 47 -5.23 -7.80 -28.01
C LEU A 47 -5.85 -7.09 -26.79
N LEU A 48 -7.06 -6.56 -26.94
CA LEU A 48 -7.79 -5.95 -25.83
C LEU A 48 -8.10 -6.97 -24.72
N ALA A 49 -8.54 -8.16 -25.07
CA ALA A 49 -8.84 -9.22 -24.12
C ALA A 49 -7.58 -9.67 -23.36
N LEU A 50 -6.46 -9.89 -24.05
CA LEU A 50 -5.19 -10.27 -23.44
C LEU A 50 -4.65 -9.16 -22.52
N GLY A 51 -4.69 -7.92 -22.97
CA GLY A 51 -4.30 -6.76 -22.15
C GLY A 51 -5.19 -6.62 -20.91
N GLY A 52 -6.49 -6.85 -21.06
CA GLY A 52 -7.45 -6.84 -19.95
C GLY A 52 -7.19 -7.96 -18.94
N ILE A 53 -6.91 -9.17 -19.38
CA ILE A 53 -6.54 -10.29 -18.52
C ILE A 53 -5.25 -9.97 -17.75
N ALA A 54 -4.22 -9.46 -18.42
CA ALA A 54 -2.97 -9.09 -17.79
C ALA A 54 -3.18 -7.99 -16.71
N SER A 55 -3.99 -6.98 -17.01
CA SER A 55 -4.32 -5.92 -16.07
C SER A 55 -5.12 -6.44 -14.87
N ALA A 56 -6.10 -7.30 -15.07
CA ALA A 56 -6.88 -7.88 -14.00
C ALA A 56 -6.03 -8.78 -13.07
N VAL A 57 -5.18 -9.61 -13.65
CA VAL A 57 -4.25 -10.46 -12.88
C VAL A 57 -3.29 -9.60 -12.06
N HIS A 58 -2.71 -8.57 -12.67
CA HIS A 58 -1.82 -7.64 -11.96
C HIS A 58 -2.55 -6.93 -10.82
N GLY A 59 -3.80 -6.47 -11.05
CA GLY A 59 -4.62 -5.86 -10.01
C GLY A 59 -4.90 -6.79 -8.82
N HIS A 60 -5.16 -8.07 -9.07
CA HIS A 60 -5.34 -9.07 -8.01
C HIS A 60 -4.06 -9.39 -7.23
N MET A 61 -2.90 -9.22 -7.85
CA MET A 61 -1.59 -9.44 -7.20
C MET A 61 -1.17 -8.28 -6.29
N ILE A 62 -1.77 -7.11 -6.43
CA ILE A 62 -1.48 -5.96 -5.57
C ILE A 62 -1.99 -6.25 -4.16
N LYS A 63 -1.10 -6.18 -3.17
CA LYS A 63 -1.45 -6.34 -1.75
C LYS A 63 -1.65 -5.00 -1.08
N ASN A 64 -2.68 -4.91 -0.24
CA ASN A 64 -2.94 -3.72 0.57
C ASN A 64 -2.01 -3.71 1.79
N PRO A 65 -1.32 -2.59 2.08
CA PRO A 65 -0.63 -2.44 3.35
C PRO A 65 -1.60 -2.46 4.52
N VAL A 66 -1.21 -3.13 5.59
CA VAL A 66 -1.97 -3.20 6.83
C VAL A 66 -1.08 -2.82 8.00
N LEU A 67 -1.55 -1.89 8.84
CA LEU A 67 -0.94 -1.56 10.12
C LEU A 67 -1.80 -2.16 11.24
N GLU A 68 -1.15 -2.87 12.13
CA GLU A 68 -1.79 -3.48 13.30
C GLU A 68 -0.98 -3.21 14.56
N PHE A 69 -1.66 -2.88 15.64
CA PHE A 69 -1.06 -2.68 16.94
C PHE A 69 -1.83 -3.50 17.98
N ASP A 70 -1.14 -4.42 18.63
CA ASP A 70 -1.74 -5.34 19.60
C ASP A 70 -1.56 -4.91 21.07
N GLY A 71 -0.96 -3.76 21.32
CA GLY A 71 -0.60 -3.25 22.63
C GLY A 71 0.88 -3.45 22.99
N GLU A 72 1.56 -4.36 22.35
CA GLU A 72 2.97 -4.67 22.59
C GLU A 72 3.86 -4.38 21.38
N GLU A 73 3.35 -4.68 20.18
CA GLU A 73 4.10 -4.53 18.92
C GLU A 73 3.28 -3.81 17.85
N LEU A 74 3.95 -2.97 17.07
CA LEU A 74 3.42 -2.40 15.85
C LEU A 74 3.85 -3.28 14.68
N ARG A 75 2.88 -3.81 13.94
CA ARG A 75 3.11 -4.66 12.79
C ARG A 75 2.68 -3.96 11.51
N TYR A 76 3.58 -3.90 10.54
CA TYR A 76 3.30 -3.49 9.18
C TYR A 76 3.40 -4.69 8.25
N GLU A 77 2.37 -4.95 7.48
CA GLU A 77 2.31 -6.06 6.55
C GLU A 77 1.89 -5.57 5.16
N ARG A 78 2.65 -5.94 4.16
CA ARG A 78 2.34 -5.69 2.76
C ARG A 78 2.73 -6.92 1.94
N GLY A 79 1.78 -7.83 1.71
CA GLY A 79 2.07 -9.12 1.09
C GLY A 79 3.04 -9.94 1.95
N ASP A 80 4.18 -10.32 1.37
CA ASP A 80 5.21 -11.09 2.05
C ASP A 80 6.17 -10.24 2.90
N TYR A 81 6.08 -8.91 2.76
CA TYR A 81 6.89 -7.98 3.54
C TYR A 81 6.21 -7.70 4.88
N VAL A 82 6.83 -8.13 5.95
CA VAL A 82 6.35 -7.95 7.33
C VAL A 82 7.44 -7.28 8.16
N VAL A 83 7.06 -6.22 8.87
CA VAL A 83 7.91 -5.51 9.83
C VAL A 83 7.20 -5.46 11.17
N GLU A 84 7.87 -5.91 12.21
CA GLU A 84 7.39 -5.85 13.59
C GLU A 84 8.34 -4.98 14.42
N VAL A 85 7.78 -4.04 15.17
CA VAL A 85 8.54 -3.13 16.03
C VAL A 85 7.90 -3.12 17.40
N ALA A 86 8.69 -3.43 18.44
CA ALA A 86 8.21 -3.38 19.80
C ALA A 86 7.82 -1.95 20.20
N PHE A 87 6.70 -1.78 20.87
CA PHE A 87 6.20 -0.48 21.32
C PHE A 87 7.22 0.27 22.19
N ARG A 88 7.94 -0.45 23.03
CA ARG A 88 9.01 0.12 23.88
C ARG A 88 10.14 0.78 23.08
N ASP A 89 10.34 0.37 21.83
CA ASP A 89 11.39 0.86 20.93
C ASP A 89 10.90 2.02 20.05
N ILE A 90 9.62 2.39 20.14
CA ILE A 90 9.00 3.47 19.36
C ILE A 90 8.86 4.69 20.26
N GLY A 91 9.50 5.80 19.89
CA GLY A 91 9.34 7.07 20.57
C GLY A 91 8.31 7.99 19.91
N SER A 92 8.32 8.04 18.58
CA SER A 92 7.45 8.92 17.79
C SER A 92 7.33 8.44 16.35
N TYR A 93 6.37 9.00 15.62
CA TYR A 93 6.20 8.75 14.20
C TYR A 93 6.27 10.03 13.38
N HIS A 94 6.58 9.89 12.10
CA HIS A 94 6.51 10.96 11.12
C HIS A 94 5.83 10.47 9.84
N LEU A 95 4.87 11.24 9.34
CA LEU A 95 4.19 10.94 8.09
C LEU A 95 4.73 11.86 7.00
N LEU A 96 5.42 11.28 6.01
CA LEU A 96 5.93 12.02 4.87
C LEU A 96 4.77 12.44 3.96
N PRO A 97 4.66 13.74 3.65
CA PRO A 97 3.68 14.20 2.67
C PRO A 97 4.11 13.76 1.26
N GLY A 98 3.15 13.54 0.39
CA GLY A 98 3.39 13.17 -1.00
C GLY A 98 2.22 12.42 -1.60
N ARG A 99 2.38 12.04 -2.87
CA ARG A 99 1.37 11.24 -3.58
C ARG A 99 1.15 9.87 -2.94
N ILE A 100 2.23 9.28 -2.44
CA ILE A 100 2.20 8.09 -1.59
C ILE A 100 2.72 8.52 -0.23
N ARG A 101 1.86 8.47 0.78
CA ARG A 101 2.28 8.79 2.14
C ARG A 101 3.16 7.67 2.67
N SER A 102 4.19 8.03 3.38
CA SER A 102 5.13 7.07 3.96
C SER A 102 5.27 7.32 5.44
N LEU A 103 5.25 6.24 6.21
CA LEU A 103 5.36 6.27 7.66
C LEU A 103 6.82 6.05 8.06
N GLY A 104 7.38 7.00 8.80
CA GLY A 104 8.66 6.87 9.47
C GLY A 104 8.46 6.69 10.98
N LEU A 105 9.28 5.88 11.59
CA LEU A 105 9.33 5.70 13.05
C LEU A 105 10.65 6.18 13.60
N TYR A 106 10.59 6.80 14.77
CA TYR A 106 11.76 7.22 15.53
C TYR A 106 11.81 6.45 16.84
N ASP A 107 13.01 6.17 17.32
CA ASP A 107 13.20 5.60 18.64
C ASP A 107 13.00 6.67 19.73
N ARG A 108 13.10 6.27 20.98
CA ARG A 108 12.95 7.19 22.12
C ARG A 108 14.09 8.20 22.23
N THR A 109 15.19 7.97 21.55
CA THR A 109 16.33 8.90 21.49
C THR A 109 16.24 9.89 20.33
N GLY A 110 15.19 9.79 19.50
CA GLY A 110 14.97 10.66 18.33
C GLY A 110 15.70 10.24 17.07
N ARG A 111 16.29 9.05 17.04
CA ARG A 111 16.94 8.50 15.85
C ARG A 111 15.92 7.78 14.96
N PRO A 112 15.99 7.94 13.64
CA PRO A 112 15.09 7.22 12.74
C PRO A 112 15.35 5.71 12.79
N LYS A 113 14.27 4.93 12.87
CA LYS A 113 14.35 3.48 12.75
C LYS A 113 14.53 3.08 11.30
N LEU A 114 15.39 2.08 11.09
CA LEU A 114 15.64 1.50 9.80
C LEU A 114 14.90 0.17 9.68
N PHE A 115 14.23 -0.03 8.55
CA PHE A 115 13.49 -1.24 8.25
C PHE A 115 14.27 -2.10 7.26
N PRO A 116 14.15 -3.43 7.33
CA PRO A 116 14.81 -4.31 6.37
C PRO A 116 14.31 -4.01 4.95
N SER A 117 15.22 -4.09 3.99
CA SER A 117 14.89 -3.91 2.58
C SER A 117 14.20 -5.14 2.01
N LEU A 118 13.33 -4.93 1.02
CA LEU A 118 12.78 -6.04 0.22
C LEU A 118 13.90 -6.80 -0.50
N ALA A 119 13.90 -8.13 -0.31
CA ALA A 119 14.69 -9.12 -1.05
C ALA A 119 16.10 -8.70 -1.49
N GLY A 120 17.10 -8.97 -0.68
CA GLY A 120 18.49 -9.02 -1.09
C GLY A 120 19.19 -7.68 -1.33
N ARG A 121 18.52 -6.55 -1.17
CA ARG A 121 19.17 -5.24 -1.22
C ARG A 121 19.70 -4.86 0.16
N ARG A 122 20.95 -4.49 0.25
CA ARG A 122 21.63 -4.09 1.51
C ARG A 122 21.16 -2.73 2.08
N THR A 123 20.30 -2.02 1.37
CA THR A 123 19.84 -0.69 1.78
C THR A 123 18.62 -0.79 2.66
N ALA A 124 18.78 -0.45 3.94
CA ALA A 124 17.67 -0.30 4.87
C ALA A 124 16.75 0.86 4.46
N ARG A 125 15.44 0.69 4.67
CA ARG A 125 14.44 1.73 4.41
C ARG A 125 14.15 2.52 5.67
N ARG A 126 13.99 3.83 5.53
CA ARG A 126 13.56 4.71 6.62
C ARG A 126 12.03 4.84 6.72
N TYR A 127 11.33 4.54 5.65
CA TYR A 127 9.91 4.81 5.52
C TYR A 127 9.16 3.58 5.01
N LEU A 128 7.97 3.37 5.56
CA LEU A 128 7.04 2.33 5.13
C LEU A 128 5.94 2.97 4.27
N PRO A 129 5.76 2.58 3.02
CA PRO A 129 4.75 3.18 2.16
C PRO A 129 3.33 2.78 2.60
N LEU A 130 2.44 3.78 2.74
CA LEU A 130 1.03 3.63 3.02
C LEU A 130 0.23 3.99 1.77
N THR A 131 0.17 3.09 0.81
CA THR A 131 -0.54 3.32 -0.45
C THR A 131 -2.04 3.44 -0.23
N GLY A 132 -2.69 4.37 -0.95
CA GLY A 132 -4.14 4.55 -0.92
C GLY A 132 -4.69 5.39 0.24
N ILE A 133 -3.86 5.82 1.18
CA ILE A 133 -4.29 6.76 2.21
C ILE A 133 -4.13 8.19 1.69
N THR A 134 -5.26 8.82 1.40
CA THR A 134 -5.32 10.22 1.00
C THR A 134 -5.46 11.17 2.18
N ASN A 135 -6.12 10.71 3.25
CA ASN A 135 -6.36 11.52 4.44
C ASN A 135 -5.38 11.14 5.56
N PRO A 136 -4.47 12.05 5.96
CA PRO A 136 -3.52 11.78 7.05
C PRO A 136 -4.21 11.57 8.41
N ALA A 137 -5.42 12.09 8.59
CA ALA A 137 -6.16 11.95 9.85
C ALA A 137 -6.41 10.48 10.24
N LYS A 138 -6.54 9.56 9.29
CA LYS A 138 -6.69 8.13 9.57
C LYS A 138 -5.46 7.54 10.23
N VAL A 139 -4.28 7.92 9.75
CA VAL A 139 -3.00 7.48 10.34
C VAL A 139 -2.79 8.12 11.71
N GLU A 140 -3.09 9.41 11.83
CA GLU A 140 -3.00 10.13 13.10
C GLU A 140 -3.92 9.53 14.17
N THR A 141 -5.15 9.17 13.79
CA THR A 141 -6.10 8.49 14.69
C THR A 141 -5.57 7.12 15.12
N PHE A 142 -5.04 6.33 14.19
CA PHE A 142 -4.43 5.04 14.50
C PHE A 142 -3.25 5.17 15.47
N MET A 143 -2.33 6.11 15.20
CA MET A 143 -1.15 6.34 16.05
C MET A 143 -1.54 6.87 17.43
N SER A 144 -2.54 7.73 17.50
CA SER A 144 -3.09 8.21 18.76
C SER A 144 -3.70 7.07 19.59
N ALA A 145 -4.48 6.19 18.95
CA ALA A 145 -5.02 5.00 19.61
C ALA A 145 -3.93 4.03 20.08
N ALA A 146 -2.83 3.93 19.34
CA ALA A 146 -1.65 3.14 19.71
C ALA A 146 -0.78 3.81 20.79
N GLY A 147 -1.05 5.08 21.14
CA GLY A 147 -0.25 5.82 22.09
C GLY A 147 1.11 6.29 21.57
N ILE A 148 1.28 6.40 20.26
CA ILE A 148 2.51 6.86 19.62
C ILE A 148 2.35 8.34 19.25
N PRO A 149 3.13 9.26 19.86
CA PRO A 149 3.05 10.68 19.53
C PRO A 149 3.71 11.02 18.21
N PRO A 150 3.30 12.12 17.55
CA PRO A 150 4.00 12.64 16.37
C PRO A 150 5.40 13.14 16.74
N HIS A 151 6.36 12.96 15.83
CA HIS A 151 7.71 13.47 16.00
C HIS A 151 7.71 15.00 15.89
N GLN A 152 8.06 15.65 16.99
CA GLN A 152 8.26 17.10 17.00
C GLN A 152 9.69 17.38 16.52
N ARG A 153 9.83 18.02 15.35
CA ARG A 153 11.09 18.66 15.01
C ARG A 153 11.32 19.72 16.08
N SER A 154 12.36 19.54 16.88
CA SER A 154 12.80 20.64 17.72
C SER A 154 13.08 21.84 16.81
N LEU A 155 12.32 22.90 16.97
CA LEU A 155 12.63 24.22 16.38
C LEU A 155 13.80 24.85 17.16
N SER A 156 14.87 24.10 17.37
CA SER A 156 16.15 24.64 17.78
C SER A 156 16.87 25.05 16.51
N GLY A 157 16.56 26.25 16.12
CA GLY A 157 17.29 26.98 15.09
C GLY A 157 18.71 27.27 15.48
#